data_7272663ebd03c5bf491f3682dd2e50c5
#
_entry.id   7272663ebd03c5bf491f3682dd2e50c5
#
_cell.length_a   1.000
_cell.length_b   1.000
_cell.length_c   1.000
_cell.angle_alpha   90.00
_cell.angle_beta   90.00
_cell.angle_gamma   90.00
#
_symmetry.space_group_name_H-M   'P 1'
#
loop_
_entity.id
_entity.type
_entity.pdbx_description
1 polymer ?
#
loop_
_entity_poly.entity_id
_entity_poly.type
_entity_poly.pdbx_seq_one_letter_code
_entity_poly.pdbx_strand_id
1 'polypeptide(L)'
;MSRPKIALIGGGQIGGNLALLAAQQELGDIIIFDIPQSEGMVKGKALDIMQLRPHDGYDADISGTSDWNDVKDADVFIITAGIPRKPGMNREDLLEINLGIMKDVAFNIKEQAPNALSLIHI
;
A
#
# COMPACT_ATOMS: atom_id res chain seq x y z
N MET A 1 -15.82 -1.88 18.36
CA MET A 1 -14.55 -2.36 17.80
C MET A 1 -14.25 -1.49 16.59
N SER A 2 -13.00 -1.01 16.48
CA SER A 2 -12.54 -0.36 15.25
C SER A 2 -12.33 -1.42 14.17
N ARG A 3 -12.54 -1.05 12.90
CA ARG A 3 -12.17 -1.90 11.76
C ARG A 3 -10.64 -2.11 11.75
N PRO A 4 -10.15 -3.26 11.30
CA PRO A 4 -8.73 -3.43 11.05
C PRO A 4 -8.22 -2.38 10.06
N LYS A 5 -7.01 -1.92 10.27
CA LYS A 5 -6.34 -0.95 9.39
C LYS A 5 -5.35 -1.69 8.50
N ILE A 6 -5.55 -1.63 7.20
CA ILE A 6 -4.75 -2.33 6.18
C ILE A 6 -3.95 -1.29 5.39
N ALA A 7 -2.64 -1.38 5.45
CA ALA A 7 -1.74 -0.51 4.70
C ALA A 7 -1.16 -1.25 3.49
N LEU A 8 -1.38 -0.71 2.31
CA LEU A 8 -0.82 -1.21 1.05
C LEU A 8 0.40 -0.37 0.68
N ILE A 9 1.58 -0.95 0.78
CA ILE A 9 2.85 -0.27 0.47
C ILE A 9 3.20 -0.52 -0.99
N GLY A 10 2.98 0.50 -1.80
CA GLY A 10 3.05 0.46 -3.25
C GLY A 10 1.66 0.60 -3.87
N GLY A 11 1.38 1.76 -4.45
CA GLY A 11 0.09 2.10 -5.06
C GLY A 11 0.02 1.83 -6.57
N GLY A 12 0.89 0.96 -7.10
CA GLY A 12 0.91 0.56 -8.50
C GLY A 12 -0.33 -0.23 -8.92
N GLN A 13 -0.20 -1.04 -9.96
CA GLN A 13 -1.33 -1.83 -10.47
C GLN A 13 -1.81 -2.88 -9.45
N ILE A 14 -0.88 -3.62 -8.87
CA ILE A 14 -1.22 -4.68 -7.90
C ILE A 14 -1.78 -4.07 -6.62
N GLY A 15 -1.11 -3.06 -6.05
CA GLY A 15 -1.57 -2.40 -4.82
C GLY A 15 -2.94 -1.75 -4.98
N GLY A 16 -3.20 -1.06 -6.09
CA GLY A 16 -4.51 -0.47 -6.37
C GLY A 16 -5.62 -1.51 -6.52
N ASN A 17 -5.36 -2.62 -7.20
CA ASN A 17 -6.34 -3.71 -7.34
C ASN A 17 -6.60 -4.41 -6.00
N LEU A 18 -5.58 -4.62 -5.18
CA LEU A 18 -5.75 -5.19 -3.84
C LEU A 18 -6.56 -4.25 -2.94
N ALA A 19 -6.36 -2.93 -3.05
CA ALA A 19 -7.18 -1.96 -2.33
C ALA A 19 -8.66 -2.09 -2.67
N LEU A 20 -8.98 -2.17 -3.96
CA LEU A 20 -10.36 -2.35 -4.42
C LEU A 20 -10.97 -3.66 -3.89
N LEU A 21 -10.26 -4.77 -4.03
CA LEU A 21 -10.76 -6.08 -3.59
C LEU A 21 -10.96 -6.13 -2.06
N ALA A 22 -10.03 -5.57 -1.30
CA ALA A 22 -10.13 -5.52 0.16
C ALA A 22 -11.28 -4.61 0.62
N ALA A 23 -11.51 -3.49 -0.09
CA ALA A 23 -12.63 -2.59 0.17
C ALA A 23 -13.98 -3.26 -0.10
N GLN A 24 -14.14 -3.90 -1.25
CA GLN A 24 -15.38 -4.61 -1.63
C GLN A 24 -15.72 -5.75 -0.68
N GLN A 25 -14.72 -6.40 -0.10
CA GLN A 25 -14.92 -7.46 0.89
C GLN A 25 -15.01 -6.93 2.32
N GLU A 26 -14.91 -5.62 2.52
CA GLU A 26 -14.94 -4.95 3.83
C GLU A 26 -13.95 -5.55 4.85
N LEU A 27 -12.73 -5.91 4.39
CA LEU A 27 -11.72 -6.53 5.24
C LEU A 27 -11.17 -5.57 6.30
N GLY A 28 -11.27 -4.27 6.07
CA GLY A 28 -10.80 -3.21 6.96
C GLY A 28 -10.84 -1.85 6.28
N ASP A 29 -10.36 -0.83 6.98
CA ASP A 29 -10.08 0.48 6.41
C ASP A 29 -8.70 0.46 5.74
N ILE A 30 -8.57 1.07 4.56
CA ILE A 30 -7.45 0.86 3.65
C ILE A 30 -6.68 2.15 3.46
N ILE A 31 -5.36 2.06 3.58
CA ILE A 31 -4.44 3.14 3.24
C ILE A 31 -3.53 2.67 2.12
N ILE A 32 -3.54 3.39 1.01
CA ILE A 32 -2.62 3.16 -0.10
C ILE A 32 -1.44 4.12 0.07
N PHE A 33 -0.28 3.58 0.40
CA PHE A 33 0.95 4.33 0.56
C PHE A 33 1.83 4.23 -0.69
N ASP A 34 2.41 5.34 -1.10
CA ASP A 34 3.47 5.36 -2.11
C ASP A 34 4.45 6.52 -1.83
N ILE A 35 5.51 6.61 -2.62
CA ILE A 35 6.51 7.67 -2.51
C ILE A 35 5.88 9.05 -2.81
N PRO A 36 6.47 10.16 -2.34
CA PRO A 36 5.90 11.51 -2.53
C PRO A 36 5.61 11.88 -3.98
N GLN A 37 6.42 11.39 -4.92
CA GLN A 37 6.22 11.63 -6.35
C GLN A 37 4.92 10.99 -6.89
N SER A 38 4.44 9.96 -6.24
CA SER A 38 3.23 9.21 -6.60
C SER A 38 2.01 9.55 -5.71
N GLU A 39 2.14 10.48 -4.78
CA GLU A 39 1.08 10.80 -3.81
C GLU A 39 -0.23 11.17 -4.47
N GLY A 40 -0.19 12.02 -5.51
CA GLY A 40 -1.38 12.38 -6.28
C GLY A 40 -2.07 11.19 -6.93
N MET A 41 -1.29 10.22 -7.42
CA MET A 41 -1.81 8.99 -8.02
C MET A 41 -2.55 8.12 -6.98
N VAL A 42 -1.96 7.90 -5.81
CA VAL A 42 -2.61 7.06 -4.79
C VAL A 42 -3.82 7.74 -4.15
N LYS A 43 -3.80 9.06 -4.01
CA LYS A 43 -4.98 9.83 -3.59
C LYS A 43 -6.10 9.74 -4.61
N GLY A 44 -5.78 9.83 -5.90
CA GLY A 44 -6.75 9.65 -6.99
C GLY A 44 -7.36 8.25 -7.00
N LYS A 45 -6.55 7.21 -6.88
CA LYS A 45 -7.04 5.82 -6.79
C LYS A 45 -7.94 5.60 -5.58
N ALA A 46 -7.53 6.11 -4.41
CA ALA A 46 -8.34 6.03 -3.21
C ALA A 46 -9.70 6.71 -3.40
N LEU A 47 -9.71 7.89 -4.00
CA LEU A 47 -10.95 8.61 -4.32
C LEU A 47 -11.84 7.82 -5.28
N ASP A 48 -11.29 7.25 -6.34
CA ASP A 48 -12.05 6.44 -7.30
C ASP A 48 -12.71 5.24 -6.61
N ILE A 49 -11.98 4.53 -5.74
CA ILE A 49 -12.51 3.40 -4.97
C ILE A 49 -13.60 3.89 -3.99
N MET A 50 -13.40 5.03 -3.33
CA MET A 50 -14.41 5.64 -2.45
C MET A 50 -15.71 5.97 -3.19
N GLN A 51 -15.63 6.43 -4.44
CA GLN A 51 -16.81 6.73 -5.26
C GLN A 51 -17.63 5.49 -5.64
N LEU A 52 -17.05 4.30 -5.59
CA LEU A 52 -17.76 3.03 -5.83
C LEU A 52 -18.61 2.58 -4.63
N ARG A 53 -18.36 3.10 -3.43
CA ARG A 53 -19.04 2.69 -2.20
C ARG A 53 -20.57 2.68 -2.31
N PRO A 54 -21.22 3.75 -2.79
CA PRO A 54 -22.69 3.77 -2.89
C PRO A 54 -23.23 2.76 -3.90
N HIS A 55 -22.45 2.46 -4.94
CA HIS A 55 -22.84 1.51 -5.98
C HIS A 55 -22.66 0.06 -5.55
N ASP A 56 -21.50 -0.27 -4.97
CA ASP A 56 -21.13 -1.65 -4.61
C ASP A 56 -21.57 -2.02 -3.19
N GLY A 57 -22.00 -1.05 -2.38
CA GLY A 57 -22.60 -1.30 -1.08
C GLY A 57 -21.61 -1.60 0.05
N TYR A 58 -20.31 -1.33 -0.11
CA TYR A 58 -19.34 -1.44 0.97
C TYR A 58 -19.15 -0.11 1.71
N ASP A 59 -18.63 -0.18 2.94
CA ASP A 59 -18.48 0.97 3.85
C ASP A 59 -17.04 1.15 4.36
N ALA A 60 -16.05 0.46 3.77
CA ALA A 60 -14.65 0.63 4.09
C ALA A 60 -14.19 2.05 3.76
N ASP A 61 -13.35 2.64 4.62
CA ASP A 61 -12.70 3.92 4.34
C ASP A 61 -11.39 3.68 3.57
N ILE A 62 -11.15 4.46 2.52
CA ILE A 62 -9.97 4.31 1.68
C ILE A 62 -9.28 5.66 1.52
N SER A 63 -8.00 5.72 1.83
CA SER A 63 -7.18 6.92 1.69
C SER A 63 -5.87 6.63 0.97
N GLY A 64 -5.27 7.67 0.40
CA GLY A 64 -3.95 7.61 -0.22
C GLY A 64 -2.99 8.58 0.46
N THR A 65 -1.75 8.18 0.68
CA THR A 65 -0.73 8.99 1.37
C THR A 65 0.68 8.69 0.90
N SER A 66 1.59 9.60 1.19
CA SER A 66 3.04 9.39 1.15
C SER A 66 3.71 9.61 2.50
N ASP A 67 2.92 9.83 3.55
CA ASP A 67 3.40 10.03 4.92
C ASP A 67 3.31 8.73 5.73
N TRP A 68 4.44 8.27 6.25
CA TRP A 68 4.51 7.08 7.09
C TRP A 68 3.72 7.22 8.41
N ASN A 69 3.47 8.44 8.88
CA ASN A 69 2.65 8.64 10.07
C ASN A 69 1.20 8.21 9.87
N ASP A 70 0.70 8.29 8.65
CA ASP A 70 -0.68 7.89 8.36
C ASP A 70 -0.91 6.37 8.45
N VAL A 71 0.16 5.57 8.26
CA VAL A 71 0.10 4.11 8.39
C VAL A 71 0.42 3.60 9.81
N LYS A 72 0.61 4.54 10.74
CA LYS A 72 0.87 4.20 12.14
C LYS A 72 -0.25 3.31 12.71
N ASP A 73 0.16 2.35 13.51
CA ASP A 73 -0.73 1.38 14.17
C ASP A 73 -1.61 0.56 13.19
N ALA A 74 -1.18 0.41 11.93
CA ALA A 74 -1.83 -0.51 11.02
C ALA A 74 -1.70 -1.96 11.51
N ASP A 75 -2.76 -2.74 11.33
CA ASP A 75 -2.79 -4.15 11.74
C ASP A 75 -2.10 -5.05 10.72
N VAL A 76 -2.24 -4.72 9.44
CA VAL A 76 -1.70 -5.50 8.32
C VAL A 76 -1.03 -4.59 7.31
N PHE A 77 0.15 -4.99 6.88
CA PHE A 77 0.85 -4.40 5.73
C PHE A 77 0.91 -5.40 4.57
N ILE A 78 0.53 -4.97 3.39
CA ILE A 78 0.74 -5.74 2.16
C ILE A 78 1.72 -4.95 1.30
N ILE A 79 2.89 -5.53 1.04
CA ILE A 79 4.00 -4.85 0.41
C ILE A 79 4.10 -5.30 -1.04
N THR A 80 3.84 -4.38 -1.95
CA THR A 80 3.98 -4.56 -3.40
C THR A 80 4.93 -3.52 -4.00
N ALA A 81 5.60 -2.76 -3.14
CA ALA A 81 6.56 -1.75 -3.54
C ALA A 81 7.77 -2.36 -4.25
N GLY A 82 8.28 -1.64 -5.23
CA GLY A 82 9.43 -2.04 -6.02
C GLY A 82 9.38 -1.41 -7.41
N ILE A 83 10.52 -1.38 -8.08
CA ILE A 83 10.57 -0.93 -9.47
C ILE A 83 10.58 -2.13 -10.43
N PRO A 84 9.89 -2.01 -11.59
CA PRO A 84 9.98 -3.01 -12.63
C PRO A 84 11.33 -2.95 -13.34
N ARG A 85 11.73 -4.05 -13.97
CA ARG A 85 12.92 -4.10 -14.80
C ARG A 85 12.81 -3.12 -15.96
N LYS A 86 13.83 -2.28 -16.14
CA LYS A 86 13.93 -1.35 -17.27
C LYS A 86 14.90 -1.90 -18.32
N PRO A 87 14.74 -1.50 -19.60
CA PRO A 87 15.72 -1.83 -20.64
C PRO A 87 17.14 -1.40 -20.21
N GLY A 88 18.11 -2.30 -20.38
CA GLY A 88 19.51 -2.06 -19.99
C GLY A 88 19.86 -2.45 -18.55
N MET A 89 18.89 -2.84 -17.74
CA MET A 89 19.16 -3.36 -16.38
C MET A 89 19.35 -4.88 -16.41
N ASN A 90 20.39 -5.35 -15.72
CA ASN A 90 20.53 -6.76 -15.43
C ASN A 90 19.73 -7.14 -14.16
N ARG A 91 19.72 -8.44 -13.80
CA ARG A 91 19.00 -8.91 -12.60
C ARG A 91 19.60 -8.41 -11.29
N GLU A 92 20.91 -8.26 -11.25
CA GLU A 92 21.65 -7.84 -10.06
C GLU A 92 21.38 -6.37 -9.75
N ASP A 93 21.37 -5.50 -10.78
CA ASP A 93 21.00 -4.09 -10.64
C ASP A 93 19.58 -3.94 -10.06
N LEU A 94 18.64 -4.73 -10.57
CA LEU A 94 17.26 -4.71 -10.09
C LEU A 94 17.17 -5.19 -8.65
N LEU A 95 17.92 -6.22 -8.28
CA LEU A 95 17.96 -6.76 -6.92
C LEU A 95 18.49 -5.71 -5.95
N GLU A 96 19.58 -5.03 -6.27
CA GLU A 96 20.15 -3.99 -5.39
C GLU A 96 19.17 -2.86 -5.12
N ILE A 97 18.52 -2.35 -6.16
CA ILE A 97 17.57 -1.26 -6.03
C ILE A 97 16.37 -1.68 -5.18
N ASN A 98 15.77 -2.83 -5.49
CA ASN A 98 14.61 -3.31 -4.75
C ASN A 98 14.95 -3.73 -3.31
N LEU A 99 16.16 -4.21 -3.06
CA LEU A 99 16.64 -4.49 -1.70
C LEU A 99 16.73 -3.19 -0.87
N GLY A 100 17.20 -2.10 -1.47
CA GLY A 100 17.21 -0.78 -0.83
C GLY A 100 15.81 -0.32 -0.46
N ILE A 101 14.88 -0.39 -1.41
CA ILE A 101 13.47 -0.06 -1.17
C ILE A 101 12.90 -0.92 -0.02
N MET A 102 13.15 -2.21 -0.04
CA MET A 102 12.61 -3.14 0.95
C MET A 102 13.18 -2.89 2.36
N LYS A 103 14.46 -2.50 2.46
CA LYS A 103 15.07 -2.11 3.74
C LYS A 103 14.40 -0.86 4.32
N ASP A 104 14.15 0.15 3.51
CA ASP A 104 13.49 1.39 3.94
C ASP A 104 12.05 1.10 4.38
N VAL A 105 11.31 0.32 3.62
CA VAL A 105 9.94 -0.10 3.95
C VAL A 105 9.93 -0.86 5.27
N ALA A 106 10.79 -1.87 5.44
CA ALA A 106 10.85 -2.67 6.65
C ALA A 106 11.21 -1.84 7.89
N PHE A 107 12.14 -0.90 7.75
CA PHE A 107 12.51 0.02 8.82
C PHE A 107 11.31 0.87 9.26
N ASN A 108 10.61 1.48 8.31
CA ASN A 108 9.45 2.33 8.62
C ASN A 108 8.30 1.53 9.21
N ILE A 109 8.01 0.33 8.73
CA ILE A 109 6.97 -0.53 9.31
C ILE A 109 7.32 -0.86 10.77
N LYS A 110 8.57 -1.22 11.06
CA LYS A 110 9.03 -1.50 12.41
C LYS A 110 8.83 -0.30 13.35
N GLU A 111 9.09 0.91 12.87
CA GLU A 111 8.93 2.14 13.67
C GLU A 111 7.45 2.50 13.88
N GLN A 112 6.61 2.35 12.84
CA GLN A 112 5.22 2.80 12.88
C GLN A 112 4.24 1.77 13.45
N ALA A 113 4.49 0.48 13.23
CA ALA A 113 3.59 -0.59 13.65
C ALA A 113 4.35 -1.91 13.91
N PRO A 114 5.13 -1.99 15.01
CA PRO A 114 6.02 -3.11 15.27
C PRO A 114 5.30 -4.47 15.48
N ASN A 115 4.01 -4.44 15.77
CA ASN A 115 3.20 -5.64 16.00
C ASN A 115 2.35 -6.06 14.80
N ALA A 116 2.46 -5.34 13.69
CA ALA A 116 1.66 -5.61 12.50
C ALA A 116 2.08 -6.90 11.79
N LEU A 117 1.11 -7.54 11.14
CA LEU A 117 1.38 -8.60 10.19
C LEU A 117 1.82 -7.99 8.86
N SER A 118 2.98 -8.43 8.37
CA SER A 118 3.51 -7.96 7.07
C SER A 118 3.50 -9.08 6.05
N LEU A 119 2.86 -8.84 4.92
CA LEU A 119 2.78 -9.74 3.77
C LEU A 119 3.57 -9.12 2.61
N ILE A 120 4.54 -9.85 2.09
CA ILE A 120 5.37 -9.41 0.98
C ILE A 120 4.97 -10.20 -0.27
N HIS A 121 4.65 -9.47 -1.34
CA HIS A 121 4.42 -10.10 -2.64
C HIS A 121 5.75 -10.59 -3.22
N ILE A 122 5.81 -11.85 -3.54
CA ILE A 122 6.99 -12.51 -4.13
C ILE A 122 6.76 -12.77 -5.62
#